data_8b74075e38e997d5a971d37c42f02a59
#
_entry.id   8b74075e38e997d5a971d37c42f02a59
#
_cell.length_a   1.000
_cell.length_b   1.000
_cell.length_c   1.000
_cell.angle_alpha   90.00
_cell.angle_beta   90.00
_cell.angle_gamma   90.00
#
_symmetry.space_group_name_H-M   'P 1'
#
loop_
_entity.id
_entity.type
_entity.pdbx_description
1 polymer ?
#
loop_
_entity_poly.entity_id
_entity_poly.type
_entity_poly.pdbx_seq_one_letter_code
_entity_poly.pdbx_strand_id
1 'polypeptide(L)'
;MPLLGLGTWQNDDPDQCAESVATALDAGYRHIDTAQAYGNEEAVGEGIERADVDRENVFLATKVWIDNLSYDDVISTTEDSLDRLGVEHVDLLYVHWPAREYEPTETLEAFEELRNDGAIERIGVSNFEPEHLDRATEVLGEQPFANQVEMHPLLQQHELRRYAEDNGVELVAYSPLARGQVFEVNELTEIAERHGVSEAQVSLAWLREKGIAAIPKATSEDHVLDNWASLDLELSDEELSTIDGIEETDRRVHPDFGPDAWSE
;
A
#
# COMPACT_ATOMS: atom_id res chain seq x y z
N MET A 1 10.24 -6.58 0.94
CA MET A 1 9.30 -5.59 1.55
C MET A 1 8.63 -6.22 2.76
N PRO A 2 8.48 -5.50 3.92
CA PRO A 2 7.72 -6.01 5.07
C PRO A 2 6.24 -6.19 4.74
N LEU A 3 5.62 -7.25 5.28
CA LEU A 3 4.21 -7.59 5.00
C LEU A 3 3.20 -6.73 5.77
N LEU A 4 3.62 -5.99 6.80
CA LEU A 4 2.79 -5.00 7.48
C LEU A 4 3.48 -3.65 7.44
N GLY A 5 2.77 -2.65 6.92
CA GLY A 5 3.20 -1.26 6.86
C GLY A 5 2.16 -0.33 7.48
N LEU A 6 2.53 0.94 7.69
CA LEU A 6 1.61 2.00 8.04
C LEU A 6 1.25 2.80 6.79
N GLY A 7 -0.04 2.87 6.46
CA GLY A 7 -0.58 3.80 5.47
C GLY A 7 -0.93 5.15 6.09
N THR A 8 -0.63 6.23 5.37
CA THR A 8 -0.80 7.61 5.90
C THR A 8 -1.96 8.38 5.25
N TRP A 9 -2.77 7.73 4.40
CA TRP A 9 -3.92 8.37 3.78
C TRP A 9 -4.93 8.91 4.80
N GLN A 10 -5.42 10.16 4.62
CA GLN A 10 -6.29 10.86 5.58
C GLN A 10 -5.69 11.02 6.99
N ASN A 11 -4.38 11.09 7.09
CA ASN A 11 -3.70 11.56 8.28
C ASN A 11 -3.31 13.02 8.06
N ASP A 12 -4.32 13.92 8.13
CA ASP A 12 -4.23 15.29 7.62
C ASP A 12 -3.68 16.28 8.68
N ASP A 13 -3.66 15.89 9.96
CA ASP A 13 -3.02 16.68 11.01
C ASP A 13 -1.52 16.36 11.05
N PRO A 14 -0.62 17.33 10.79
CA PRO A 14 0.81 17.06 10.68
C PRO A 14 1.44 16.48 11.95
N ASP A 15 1.07 17.02 13.12
CA ASP A 15 1.60 16.54 14.40
C ASP A 15 1.15 15.10 14.68
N GLN A 16 -0.13 14.78 14.40
CA GLN A 16 -0.66 13.43 14.54
C GLN A 16 -0.03 12.47 13.52
N CYS A 17 0.20 12.93 12.29
CA CYS A 17 0.86 12.12 11.26
C CYS A 17 2.28 11.74 11.68
N ALA A 18 3.10 12.72 12.07
CA ALA A 18 4.45 12.48 12.52
C ALA A 18 4.49 11.57 13.76
N GLU A 19 3.59 11.77 14.72
CA GLU A 19 3.51 10.94 15.93
C GLU A 19 3.10 9.49 15.59
N SER A 20 2.13 9.30 14.68
CA SER A 20 1.70 7.95 14.29
C SER A 20 2.79 7.17 13.54
N VAL A 21 3.59 7.86 12.71
CA VAL A 21 4.73 7.27 12.01
C VAL A 21 5.82 6.87 13.01
N ALA A 22 6.21 7.78 13.93
CA ALA A 22 7.20 7.49 14.95
C ALA A 22 6.75 6.31 15.83
N THR A 23 5.51 6.33 16.32
CA THR A 23 4.92 5.25 17.13
C THR A 23 4.97 3.90 16.40
N ALA A 24 4.62 3.88 15.09
CA ALA A 24 4.67 2.66 14.31
C ALA A 24 6.10 2.12 14.18
N LEU A 25 7.07 2.97 13.88
CA LEU A 25 8.47 2.58 13.77
C LEU A 25 9.04 2.06 15.10
N ASP A 26 8.71 2.73 16.21
CA ASP A 26 9.12 2.33 17.56
C ASP A 26 8.45 1.00 17.99
N ALA A 27 7.21 0.74 17.54
CA ALA A 27 6.52 -0.54 17.74
C ALA A 27 7.11 -1.71 16.93
N GLY A 28 7.95 -1.41 15.92
CA GLY A 28 8.60 -2.44 15.10
C GLY A 28 8.24 -2.42 13.61
N TYR A 29 7.33 -1.56 13.17
CA TYR A 29 7.07 -1.38 11.73
C TYR A 29 8.35 -0.98 11.00
N ARG A 30 8.47 -1.45 9.76
CA ARG A 30 9.59 -1.12 8.87
C ARG A 30 9.12 -0.82 7.45
N HIS A 31 7.83 -0.53 7.26
CA HIS A 31 7.24 -0.12 5.98
C HIS A 31 6.29 1.04 6.24
N ILE A 32 6.57 2.18 5.61
CA ILE A 32 5.74 3.39 5.64
C ILE A 32 5.31 3.72 4.20
N ASP A 33 4.01 3.92 4.00
CA ASP A 33 3.41 4.22 2.71
C ASP A 33 2.70 5.58 2.74
N THR A 34 3.12 6.47 1.87
CA THR A 34 2.51 7.78 1.65
C THR A 34 2.25 8.06 0.17
N ALA A 35 1.89 9.28 -0.20
CA ALA A 35 1.74 9.73 -1.59
C ALA A 35 1.73 11.26 -1.68
N GLN A 36 2.12 11.80 -2.85
CA GLN A 36 2.01 13.24 -3.16
C GLN A 36 0.59 13.79 -2.89
N ALA A 37 -0.43 13.03 -3.31
CA ALA A 37 -1.83 13.42 -3.18
C ALA A 37 -2.33 13.53 -1.72
N TYR A 38 -1.60 12.98 -0.75
CA TYR A 38 -2.01 13.04 0.66
C TYR A 38 -1.63 14.36 1.34
N GLY A 39 -0.65 15.10 0.77
CA GLY A 39 -0.20 16.39 1.28
C GLY A 39 0.47 16.32 2.66
N ASN A 40 0.96 15.15 3.07
CA ASN A 40 1.52 14.91 4.40
C ASN A 40 2.95 14.32 4.38
N GLU A 41 3.63 14.34 3.22
CA GLU A 41 4.99 13.79 3.10
C GLU A 41 5.99 14.44 4.06
N GLU A 42 5.88 15.77 4.31
CA GLU A 42 6.73 16.46 5.28
C GLU A 42 6.54 15.91 6.71
N ALA A 43 5.29 15.69 7.12
CA ALA A 43 4.99 15.09 8.43
C ALA A 43 5.45 13.62 8.53
N VAL A 44 5.38 12.87 7.42
CA VAL A 44 5.93 11.50 7.36
C VAL A 44 7.44 11.52 7.55
N GLY A 45 8.16 12.40 6.86
CA GLY A 45 9.61 12.61 7.03
C GLY A 45 9.98 12.95 8.46
N GLU A 46 9.25 13.90 9.06
CA GLU A 46 9.44 14.28 10.48
C GLU A 46 9.19 13.09 11.43
N GLY A 47 8.18 12.26 11.15
CA GLY A 47 7.90 11.06 11.95
C GLY A 47 9.02 10.01 11.86
N ILE A 48 9.62 9.84 10.68
CA ILE A 48 10.79 8.96 10.49
C ILE A 48 12.00 9.50 11.26
N GLU A 49 12.25 10.83 11.23
CA GLU A 49 13.35 11.46 11.96
C GLU A 49 13.18 11.37 13.48
N ARG A 50 11.94 11.42 13.98
CA ARG A 50 11.62 11.30 15.42
C ARG A 50 11.81 9.90 15.99
N ALA A 51 11.66 8.87 15.16
CA ALA A 51 11.76 7.47 15.58
C ALA A 51 13.20 7.08 15.90
N ASP A 52 13.39 6.14 16.85
CA ASP A 52 14.71 5.55 17.18
C ASP A 52 15.07 4.42 16.20
N VAL A 53 14.98 4.70 14.88
CA VAL A 53 15.22 3.74 13.80
C VAL A 53 16.02 4.44 12.69
N ASP A 54 17.13 3.85 12.28
CA ASP A 54 17.89 4.35 11.13
C ASP A 54 17.05 4.30 9.84
N ARG A 55 17.12 5.35 9.01
CA ARG A 55 16.39 5.44 7.72
C ARG A 55 16.62 4.19 6.83
N GLU A 56 17.82 3.64 6.82
CA GLU A 56 18.19 2.45 6.04
C GLU A 56 17.41 1.18 6.43
N ASN A 57 16.82 1.17 7.63
CA ASN A 57 15.98 0.08 8.12
C ASN A 57 14.48 0.30 7.85
N VAL A 58 14.10 1.40 7.19
CA VAL A 58 12.72 1.74 6.86
C VAL A 58 12.49 1.58 5.36
N PHE A 59 11.58 0.71 4.95
CA PHE A 59 11.07 0.64 3.59
C PHE A 59 10.05 1.76 3.40
N LEU A 60 10.44 2.81 2.69
CA LEU A 60 9.61 4.00 2.46
C LEU A 60 9.07 4.00 1.03
N ALA A 61 7.76 4.14 0.90
CA ALA A 61 7.08 4.23 -0.39
C ALA A 61 6.29 5.54 -0.50
N THR A 62 6.36 6.16 -1.68
CA THR A 62 5.47 7.26 -2.08
C THR A 62 4.94 7.05 -3.50
N LYS A 63 4.06 7.95 -3.97
CA LYS A 63 3.34 7.79 -5.23
C LYS A 63 3.25 9.11 -5.99
N VAL A 64 3.51 9.06 -7.31
CA VAL A 64 3.29 10.19 -8.21
C VAL A 64 1.81 10.30 -8.54
N TRP A 65 1.23 11.49 -8.35
CA TRP A 65 -0.17 11.75 -8.61
C TRP A 65 -0.49 11.82 -10.11
N ILE A 66 -1.73 11.51 -10.47
CA ILE A 66 -2.20 11.36 -11.85
C ILE A 66 -2.02 12.59 -12.75
N ASP A 67 -1.93 13.77 -12.18
CA ASP A 67 -1.71 15.03 -12.92
C ASP A 67 -0.21 15.35 -13.11
N ASN A 68 0.69 14.51 -12.57
CA ASN A 68 2.15 14.69 -12.58
C ASN A 68 2.86 13.52 -13.32
N LEU A 69 2.16 12.82 -14.22
CA LEU A 69 2.68 11.60 -14.85
C LEU A 69 3.32 11.83 -16.23
N SER A 70 3.44 13.10 -16.69
CA SER A 70 4.33 13.44 -17.83
C SER A 70 5.79 13.23 -17.42
N TYR A 71 6.68 12.98 -18.39
CA TYR A 71 8.10 12.69 -18.13
C TYR A 71 8.77 13.74 -17.21
N ASP A 72 8.69 15.02 -17.59
CA ASP A 72 9.33 16.10 -16.84
C ASP A 72 8.69 16.30 -15.45
N ASP A 73 7.37 16.12 -15.33
CA ASP A 73 6.65 16.25 -14.05
C ASP A 73 6.94 15.08 -13.10
N VAL A 74 7.08 13.85 -13.60
CA VAL A 74 7.53 12.72 -12.79
C VAL A 74 8.86 13.01 -12.12
N ILE A 75 9.85 13.49 -12.89
CA ILE A 75 11.19 13.80 -12.35
C ILE A 75 11.08 14.92 -11.30
N SER A 76 10.55 16.09 -11.70
CA SER A 76 10.54 17.27 -10.82
C SER A 76 9.70 17.07 -9.55
N THR A 77 8.52 16.44 -9.65
CA THR A 77 7.65 16.25 -8.49
C THR A 77 8.13 15.13 -7.57
N THR A 78 8.93 14.17 -8.09
CA THR A 78 9.62 13.19 -7.25
C THR A 78 10.75 13.82 -6.45
N GLU A 79 11.55 14.71 -7.05
CA GLU A 79 12.56 15.49 -6.34
C GLU A 79 11.90 16.31 -5.21
N ASP A 80 10.78 16.98 -5.49
CA ASP A 80 9.99 17.69 -4.49
C ASP A 80 9.48 16.76 -3.36
N SER A 81 9.13 15.51 -3.68
CA SER A 81 8.70 14.51 -2.67
C SER A 81 9.87 14.09 -1.78
N LEU A 82 11.05 13.86 -2.34
CA LEU A 82 12.26 13.54 -1.58
C LEU A 82 12.63 14.69 -0.63
N ASP A 83 12.53 15.94 -1.12
CA ASP A 83 12.77 17.13 -0.30
C ASP A 83 11.77 17.22 0.87
N ARG A 84 10.45 17.01 0.63
CA ARG A 84 9.43 16.99 1.69
C ARG A 84 9.63 15.86 2.68
N LEU A 85 10.00 14.67 2.23
CA LEU A 85 10.29 13.52 3.07
C LEU A 85 11.62 13.66 3.82
N GLY A 86 12.49 14.59 3.41
CA GLY A 86 13.82 14.79 4.00
C GLY A 86 14.78 13.62 3.75
N VAL A 87 14.67 12.93 2.60
CA VAL A 87 15.46 11.74 2.27
C VAL A 87 16.16 11.89 0.90
N GLU A 88 17.26 11.17 0.71
CA GLU A 88 17.97 11.15 -0.57
C GLU A 88 17.30 10.22 -1.59
N HIS A 89 16.58 9.19 -1.13
CA HIS A 89 15.87 8.22 -1.98
C HIS A 89 14.69 7.58 -1.24
N VAL A 90 13.77 7.00 -2.03
CA VAL A 90 12.71 6.11 -1.53
C VAL A 90 12.95 4.68 -2.04
N ASP A 91 12.49 3.70 -1.25
CA ASP A 91 12.62 2.28 -1.59
C ASP A 91 11.66 1.86 -2.70
N LEU A 92 10.54 2.56 -2.84
CA LEU A 92 9.52 2.27 -3.84
C LEU A 92 8.76 3.52 -4.25
N LEU A 93 8.74 3.82 -5.55
CA LEU A 93 7.90 4.87 -6.13
C LEU A 93 6.80 4.23 -6.96
N TYR A 94 5.55 4.67 -6.73
CA TYR A 94 4.40 4.16 -7.47
C TYR A 94 3.85 5.16 -8.49
N VAL A 95 3.41 4.66 -9.64
CA VAL A 95 2.34 5.31 -10.39
C VAL A 95 1.04 5.15 -9.58
N HIS A 96 0.42 6.25 -9.12
CA HIS A 96 -0.72 6.19 -8.19
C HIS A 96 -1.99 5.57 -8.83
N TRP A 97 -2.25 5.89 -10.10
CA TRP A 97 -3.33 5.35 -10.92
C TRP A 97 -2.95 5.39 -12.39
N PRO A 98 -3.40 4.43 -13.23
CA PRO A 98 -3.21 4.49 -14.69
C PRO A 98 -4.25 5.43 -15.33
N ALA A 99 -4.20 6.72 -15.02
CA ALA A 99 -5.22 7.69 -15.39
C ALA A 99 -4.64 9.07 -15.76
N ARG A 100 -5.43 9.87 -16.45
CA ARG A 100 -5.14 11.24 -16.89
C ARG A 100 -3.84 11.34 -17.70
N GLU A 101 -2.77 11.90 -17.09
CA GLU A 101 -1.46 12.11 -17.74
C GLU A 101 -0.63 10.81 -17.86
N TYR A 102 -1.17 9.67 -17.42
CA TYR A 102 -0.48 8.39 -17.55
C TYR A 102 -0.35 7.98 -19.02
N GLU A 103 0.84 8.09 -19.56
CA GLU A 103 1.23 7.52 -20.84
C GLU A 103 2.33 6.47 -20.58
N PRO A 104 2.06 5.17 -20.78
CA PRO A 104 2.95 4.11 -20.30
C PRO A 104 4.41 4.28 -20.62
N THR A 105 4.72 4.66 -21.88
CA THR A 105 6.11 4.79 -22.32
C THR A 105 6.78 6.00 -21.65
N GLU A 106 6.17 7.16 -21.76
CA GLU A 106 6.73 8.42 -21.25
C GLU A 106 6.87 8.40 -19.73
N THR A 107 5.80 7.96 -19.03
CA THR A 107 5.79 7.88 -17.57
C THR A 107 6.85 6.90 -17.05
N LEU A 108 6.88 5.67 -17.59
CA LEU A 108 7.76 4.63 -17.05
C LEU A 108 9.23 4.83 -17.45
N GLU A 109 9.53 5.50 -18.57
CA GLU A 109 10.90 5.94 -18.90
C GLU A 109 11.41 6.95 -17.87
N ALA A 110 10.59 7.87 -17.37
CA ALA A 110 10.96 8.78 -16.29
C ALA A 110 11.22 8.05 -14.95
N PHE A 111 10.40 7.04 -14.62
CA PHE A 111 10.66 6.18 -13.46
C PHE A 111 11.98 5.42 -13.58
N GLU A 112 12.32 4.94 -14.78
CA GLU A 112 13.61 4.29 -15.03
C GLU A 112 14.79 5.25 -14.86
N GLU A 113 14.66 6.51 -15.32
CA GLU A 113 15.69 7.55 -15.11
C GLU A 113 15.90 7.78 -13.62
N LEU A 114 14.83 7.99 -12.83
CA LEU A 114 14.92 8.16 -11.37
C LEU A 114 15.58 6.95 -10.68
N ARG A 115 15.31 5.73 -11.14
CA ARG A 115 15.94 4.52 -10.63
C ARG A 115 17.43 4.47 -10.98
N ASN A 116 17.79 4.83 -12.19
CA ASN A 116 19.19 4.85 -12.65
C ASN A 116 20.01 5.92 -11.92
N ASP A 117 19.40 7.04 -11.55
CA ASP A 117 20.01 8.14 -10.80
C ASP A 117 20.05 7.84 -9.27
N GLY A 118 19.39 6.76 -8.84
CA GLY A 118 19.37 6.33 -7.44
C GLY A 118 18.39 7.10 -6.56
N ALA A 119 17.49 7.89 -7.13
CA ALA A 119 16.41 8.57 -6.41
C ALA A 119 15.32 7.61 -5.92
N ILE A 120 15.17 6.48 -6.61
CA ILE A 120 14.27 5.39 -6.22
C ILE A 120 14.99 4.04 -6.37
N GLU A 121 14.65 3.05 -5.53
CA GLU A 121 15.21 1.71 -5.67
C GLU A 121 14.36 0.81 -6.57
N ARG A 122 13.03 0.94 -6.49
CA ARG A 122 12.07 0.07 -7.18
C ARG A 122 10.94 0.87 -7.81
N ILE A 123 10.42 0.34 -8.91
CA ILE A 123 9.26 0.88 -9.62
C ILE A 123 8.04 0.04 -9.23
N GLY A 124 7.00 0.70 -8.74
CA GLY A 124 5.70 0.11 -8.48
C GLY A 124 4.58 0.79 -9.24
N VAL A 125 3.44 0.16 -9.23
CA VAL A 125 2.20 0.70 -9.80
C VAL A 125 1.07 0.50 -8.80
N SER A 126 -0.01 1.28 -8.95
CA SER A 126 -1.17 1.15 -8.07
C SER A 126 -2.45 1.21 -8.90
N ASN A 127 -3.41 0.33 -8.55
CA ASN A 127 -4.70 0.23 -9.23
C ASN A 127 -4.60 -0.23 -10.70
N PHE A 128 -3.59 -1.00 -11.01
CA PHE A 128 -3.38 -1.58 -12.34
C PHE A 128 -4.13 -2.91 -12.45
N GLU A 129 -4.88 -3.07 -13.53
CA GLU A 129 -5.45 -4.33 -13.96
C GLU A 129 -4.40 -5.15 -14.75
N PRO A 130 -4.61 -6.46 -15.00
CA PRO A 130 -3.66 -7.30 -15.73
C PRO A 130 -3.17 -6.69 -17.06
N GLU A 131 -4.05 -6.09 -17.85
CA GLU A 131 -3.69 -5.45 -19.13
C GLU A 131 -2.73 -4.24 -18.93
N HIS A 132 -2.93 -3.48 -17.85
CA HIS A 132 -2.02 -2.37 -17.51
C HIS A 132 -0.64 -2.90 -17.09
N LEU A 133 -0.60 -4.01 -16.32
CA LEU A 133 0.64 -4.67 -15.91
C LEU A 133 1.41 -5.25 -17.10
N ASP A 134 0.72 -5.89 -18.05
CA ASP A 134 1.32 -6.37 -19.29
C ASP A 134 1.95 -5.21 -20.07
N ARG A 135 1.25 -4.08 -20.19
CA ARG A 135 1.77 -2.90 -20.88
C ARG A 135 2.96 -2.27 -20.17
N ALA A 136 2.92 -2.19 -18.83
CA ALA A 136 4.06 -1.70 -18.06
C ALA A 136 5.29 -2.60 -18.22
N THR A 137 5.07 -3.92 -18.21
CA THR A 137 6.13 -4.93 -18.44
C THR A 137 6.76 -4.80 -19.82
N GLU A 138 5.98 -4.55 -20.86
CA GLU A 138 6.51 -4.31 -22.22
C GLU A 138 7.45 -3.10 -22.28
N VAL A 139 7.13 -2.03 -21.53
CA VAL A 139 7.96 -0.81 -21.51
C VAL A 139 9.21 -1.02 -20.64
N LEU A 140 9.06 -1.52 -19.43
CA LEU A 140 10.17 -1.71 -18.48
C LEU A 140 11.10 -2.88 -18.86
N GLY A 141 10.63 -3.84 -19.68
CA GLY A 141 11.36 -5.08 -19.95
C GLY A 141 11.37 -6.08 -18.77
N GLU A 142 10.71 -5.74 -17.68
CA GLU A 142 10.50 -6.55 -16.47
C GLU A 142 9.18 -6.20 -15.81
N GLN A 143 8.67 -7.03 -14.91
CA GLN A 143 7.47 -6.71 -14.12
C GLN A 143 7.73 -5.53 -13.18
N PRO A 144 6.74 -4.62 -12.97
CA PRO A 144 6.78 -3.72 -11.83
C PRO A 144 6.97 -4.51 -10.53
N PHE A 145 7.77 -3.97 -9.61
CA PHE A 145 8.05 -4.65 -8.34
C PHE A 145 6.77 -4.96 -7.56
N ALA A 146 5.83 -4.02 -7.51
CA ALA A 146 4.59 -4.18 -6.76
C ALA A 146 3.41 -3.52 -7.47
N ASN A 147 2.20 -4.08 -7.24
CA ASN A 147 0.93 -3.44 -7.55
C ASN A 147 0.13 -3.22 -6.26
N GLN A 148 -0.10 -1.95 -5.91
CA GLN A 148 -0.87 -1.59 -4.71
C GLN A 148 -2.35 -1.43 -5.08
N VAL A 149 -3.22 -2.22 -4.46
CA VAL A 149 -4.66 -2.28 -4.80
C VAL A 149 -5.54 -2.33 -3.54
N GLU A 150 -6.80 -1.93 -3.67
CA GLU A 150 -7.78 -2.20 -2.62
C GLU A 150 -7.94 -3.72 -2.45
N MET A 151 -7.65 -4.21 -1.24
CA MET A 151 -7.83 -5.62 -0.95
C MET A 151 -8.12 -5.87 0.52
N HIS A 152 -9.15 -6.67 0.77
CA HIS A 152 -9.64 -7.06 2.09
C HIS A 152 -10.59 -8.26 1.94
N PRO A 153 -11.10 -8.89 3.01
CA PRO A 153 -11.98 -10.06 2.93
C PRO A 153 -13.23 -9.87 2.04
N LEU A 154 -13.74 -8.62 1.92
CA LEU A 154 -14.87 -8.28 1.04
C LEU A 154 -14.45 -7.85 -0.38
N LEU A 155 -13.16 -7.86 -0.71
CA LEU A 155 -12.64 -7.62 -2.06
C LEU A 155 -11.35 -8.41 -2.25
N GLN A 156 -11.46 -9.69 -2.54
CA GLN A 156 -10.35 -10.63 -2.49
C GLN A 156 -9.46 -10.66 -3.73
N GLN A 157 -9.81 -9.93 -4.79
CA GLN A 157 -8.99 -9.75 -6.01
C GLN A 157 -8.49 -11.08 -6.62
N HIS A 158 -9.34 -12.08 -6.73
CA HIS A 158 -8.94 -13.45 -7.13
C HIS A 158 -8.19 -13.53 -8.46
N GLU A 159 -8.63 -12.78 -9.47
CA GLU A 159 -7.99 -12.76 -10.78
C GLU A 159 -6.64 -12.07 -10.73
N LEU A 160 -6.59 -10.88 -10.11
CA LEU A 160 -5.36 -10.11 -9.99
C LEU A 160 -4.32 -10.84 -9.12
N ARG A 161 -4.74 -11.53 -8.06
CA ARG A 161 -3.85 -12.36 -7.24
C ARG A 161 -3.20 -13.47 -8.05
N ARG A 162 -4.00 -14.17 -8.86
CA ARG A 162 -3.47 -15.23 -9.72
C ARG A 162 -2.48 -14.67 -10.73
N TYR A 163 -2.82 -13.55 -11.36
CA TYR A 163 -1.91 -12.88 -12.28
C TYR A 163 -0.59 -12.50 -11.59
N ALA A 164 -0.67 -11.91 -10.41
CA ALA A 164 0.49 -11.48 -9.63
C ALA A 164 1.39 -12.66 -9.23
N GLU A 165 0.81 -13.77 -8.79
CA GLU A 165 1.53 -15.01 -8.45
C GLU A 165 2.22 -15.61 -9.69
N ASP A 166 1.53 -15.70 -10.82
CA ASP A 166 2.06 -16.27 -12.07
C ASP A 166 3.20 -15.43 -12.67
N ASN A 167 3.22 -14.12 -12.41
CA ASN A 167 4.17 -13.17 -13.01
C ASN A 167 5.20 -12.61 -12.01
N GLY A 168 5.11 -12.93 -10.72
CA GLY A 168 6.07 -12.48 -9.71
C GLY A 168 5.93 -10.99 -9.35
N VAL A 169 4.71 -10.45 -9.35
CA VAL A 169 4.40 -9.09 -8.90
C VAL A 169 3.97 -9.14 -7.44
N GLU A 170 4.60 -8.34 -6.59
CA GLU A 170 4.17 -8.22 -5.19
C GLU A 170 2.82 -7.47 -5.10
N LEU A 171 1.88 -7.95 -4.29
CA LEU A 171 0.65 -7.22 -4.01
C LEU A 171 0.73 -6.48 -2.68
N VAL A 172 0.23 -5.24 -2.69
CA VAL A 172 0.09 -4.42 -1.49
C VAL A 172 -1.36 -4.02 -1.32
N ALA A 173 -1.97 -4.42 -0.20
CA ALA A 173 -3.36 -4.16 0.12
C ALA A 173 -3.52 -2.78 0.78
N TYR A 174 -4.09 -1.82 0.07
CA TYR A 174 -4.60 -0.62 0.73
C TYR A 174 -6.05 -0.82 1.19
N SER A 175 -6.52 0.00 2.14
CA SER A 175 -7.81 -0.20 2.83
C SER A 175 -8.03 -1.64 3.32
N PRO A 176 -7.04 -2.30 3.94
CA PRO A 176 -7.12 -3.72 4.28
C PRO A 176 -8.21 -4.03 5.32
N LEU A 177 -8.75 -3.00 5.96
CA LEU A 177 -9.87 -3.07 6.91
C LEU A 177 -11.22 -2.66 6.29
N ALA A 178 -11.32 -2.57 4.94
CA ALA A 178 -12.52 -2.17 4.22
C ALA A 178 -13.15 -0.87 4.79
N ARG A 179 -12.31 0.09 5.21
CA ARG A 179 -12.74 1.33 5.88
C ARG A 179 -13.67 1.08 7.09
N GLY A 180 -13.41 0.03 7.83
CA GLY A 180 -14.15 -0.35 9.02
C GLY A 180 -15.24 -1.40 8.83
N GLN A 181 -15.54 -1.81 7.59
CA GLN A 181 -16.57 -2.84 7.34
C GLN A 181 -16.17 -4.23 7.83
N VAL A 182 -14.89 -4.50 8.01
CA VAL A 182 -14.42 -5.78 8.58
C VAL A 182 -15.04 -6.06 9.96
N PHE A 183 -15.38 -5.02 10.73
CA PHE A 183 -16.00 -5.13 12.04
C PHE A 183 -17.51 -5.51 11.99
N GLU A 184 -18.10 -5.57 10.81
CA GLU A 184 -19.51 -5.94 10.58
C GLU A 184 -19.64 -7.30 9.89
N VAL A 185 -18.50 -7.99 9.61
CA VAL A 185 -18.45 -9.30 8.95
C VAL A 185 -18.51 -10.41 10.00
N ASN A 186 -19.60 -11.17 10.01
CA ASN A 186 -19.84 -12.21 11.02
C ASN A 186 -18.72 -13.24 11.09
N GLU A 187 -18.21 -13.71 9.94
CA GLU A 187 -17.13 -14.69 9.84
C GLU A 187 -15.85 -14.19 10.52
N LEU A 188 -15.53 -12.90 10.34
CA LEU A 188 -14.37 -12.30 11.01
C LEU A 188 -14.60 -12.13 12.51
N THR A 189 -15.80 -11.70 12.92
CA THR A 189 -16.16 -11.56 14.33
C THR A 189 -16.08 -12.90 15.06
N GLU A 190 -16.62 -13.98 14.48
CA GLU A 190 -16.54 -15.32 15.07
C GLU A 190 -15.10 -15.84 15.23
N ILE A 191 -14.22 -15.53 14.25
CA ILE A 191 -12.80 -15.88 14.34
C ILE A 191 -12.12 -15.02 15.40
N ALA A 192 -12.36 -13.71 15.40
CA ALA A 192 -11.79 -12.77 16.36
C ALA A 192 -12.15 -13.14 17.82
N GLU A 193 -13.42 -13.48 18.08
CA GLU A 193 -13.89 -13.94 19.40
C GLU A 193 -13.18 -15.22 19.87
N ARG A 194 -12.96 -16.20 18.97
CA ARG A 194 -12.26 -17.46 19.31
C ARG A 194 -10.81 -17.24 19.73
N HIS A 195 -10.13 -16.29 19.07
CA HIS A 195 -8.75 -15.95 19.36
C HIS A 195 -8.59 -14.86 20.43
N GLY A 196 -9.67 -14.15 20.79
CA GLY A 196 -9.64 -13.02 21.73
C GLY A 196 -8.89 -11.80 21.17
N VAL A 197 -9.02 -11.56 19.86
CA VAL A 197 -8.37 -10.48 19.10
C VAL A 197 -9.41 -9.60 18.38
N SER A 198 -8.98 -8.57 17.65
CA SER A 198 -9.87 -7.75 16.84
C SER A 198 -10.08 -8.34 15.44
N GLU A 199 -11.19 -7.99 14.77
CA GLU A 199 -11.44 -8.31 13.36
C GLU A 199 -10.39 -7.67 12.45
N ALA A 200 -9.79 -6.54 12.86
CA ALA A 200 -8.66 -5.93 12.17
C ALA A 200 -7.47 -6.88 12.14
N GLN A 201 -7.11 -7.48 13.27
CA GLN A 201 -6.03 -8.47 13.33
C GLN A 201 -6.33 -9.70 12.46
N VAL A 202 -7.58 -10.17 12.42
CA VAL A 202 -7.99 -11.29 11.57
C VAL A 202 -7.83 -10.95 10.08
N SER A 203 -8.29 -9.77 9.65
CA SER A 203 -8.15 -9.31 8.27
C SER A 203 -6.69 -9.19 7.84
N LEU A 204 -5.85 -8.60 8.69
CA LEU A 204 -4.41 -8.42 8.41
C LEU A 204 -3.65 -9.76 8.42
N ALA A 205 -3.98 -10.66 9.34
CA ALA A 205 -3.40 -12.00 9.37
C ALA A 205 -3.77 -12.80 8.10
N TRP A 206 -5.03 -12.72 7.64
CA TRP A 206 -5.46 -13.36 6.40
C TRP A 206 -4.67 -12.86 5.17
N LEU A 207 -4.41 -11.55 5.05
CA LEU A 207 -3.56 -11.00 3.98
C LEU A 207 -2.12 -11.51 4.08
N ARG A 208 -1.55 -11.51 5.30
CA ARG A 208 -0.20 -12.01 5.55
C ARG A 208 -0.04 -13.47 5.16
N GLU A 209 -1.01 -14.34 5.52
CA GLU A 209 -0.97 -15.77 5.16
C GLU A 209 -1.01 -16.00 3.63
N LYS A 210 -1.49 -15.02 2.88
CA LYS A 210 -1.45 -15.02 1.40
C LYS A 210 -0.18 -14.38 0.82
N GLY A 211 0.76 -13.97 1.67
CA GLY A 211 1.99 -13.28 1.25
C GLY A 211 1.77 -11.86 0.75
N ILE A 212 0.62 -11.24 1.08
CA ILE A 212 0.25 -9.91 0.61
C ILE A 212 0.59 -8.89 1.69
N ALA A 213 1.34 -7.85 1.33
CA ALA A 213 1.62 -6.76 2.24
C ALA A 213 0.35 -5.92 2.48
N ALA A 214 0.14 -5.47 3.71
CA ALA A 214 -1.00 -4.64 4.08
C ALA A 214 -0.54 -3.32 4.70
N ILE A 215 -1.20 -2.21 4.34
CA ILE A 215 -0.89 -0.87 4.82
C ILE A 215 -2.12 -0.23 5.49
N PRO A 216 -2.60 -0.78 6.64
CA PRO A 216 -3.69 -0.16 7.37
C PRO A 216 -3.30 1.24 7.83
N LYS A 217 -4.25 2.19 7.73
CA LYS A 217 -4.11 3.51 8.32
C LYS A 217 -4.41 3.44 9.82
N ALA A 218 -3.55 4.00 10.64
CA ALA A 218 -3.77 4.19 12.06
C ALA A 218 -3.21 5.53 12.51
N THR A 219 -3.96 6.25 13.37
CA THR A 219 -3.59 7.58 13.89
C THR A 219 -3.45 7.60 15.41
N SER A 220 -3.83 6.53 16.09
CA SER A 220 -3.66 6.38 17.53
C SER A 220 -2.72 5.22 17.83
N GLU A 221 -1.98 5.35 18.93
CA GLU A 221 -1.10 4.30 19.43
C GLU A 221 -1.83 2.96 19.59
N ASP A 222 -3.04 2.97 20.16
CA ASP A 222 -3.84 1.76 20.36
C ASP A 222 -4.11 1.02 19.02
N HIS A 223 -4.47 1.74 17.96
CA HIS A 223 -4.70 1.13 16.64
C HIS A 223 -3.40 0.67 15.97
N VAL A 224 -2.30 1.42 16.15
CA VAL A 224 -0.98 1.00 15.64
C VAL A 224 -0.57 -0.32 16.27
N LEU A 225 -0.70 -0.44 17.60
CA LEU A 225 -0.33 -1.63 18.35
C LEU A 225 -1.29 -2.81 18.09
N ASP A 226 -2.60 -2.54 17.95
CA ASP A 226 -3.58 -3.57 17.60
C ASP A 226 -3.29 -4.17 16.22
N ASN A 227 -3.03 -3.33 15.22
CA ASN A 227 -2.63 -3.79 13.89
C ASN A 227 -1.30 -4.57 13.93
N TRP A 228 -0.32 -4.11 14.72
CA TRP A 228 0.96 -4.80 14.88
C TRP A 228 0.81 -6.20 15.45
N ALA A 229 -0.07 -6.37 16.43
CA ALA A 229 -0.34 -7.65 17.05
C ALA A 229 -0.91 -8.71 16.09
N SER A 230 -1.40 -8.29 14.90
CA SER A 230 -1.80 -9.23 13.83
C SER A 230 -0.67 -10.13 13.34
N LEU A 231 0.58 -9.74 13.54
CA LEU A 231 1.75 -10.52 13.14
C LEU A 231 1.92 -11.81 13.97
N ASP A 232 1.39 -11.84 15.19
CA ASP A 232 1.45 -12.99 16.09
C ASP A 232 0.21 -13.91 15.95
N LEU A 233 -0.81 -13.50 15.18
CA LEU A 233 -2.03 -14.29 14.99
C LEU A 233 -1.83 -15.33 13.89
N GLU A 234 -1.93 -16.61 14.24
CA GLU A 234 -1.94 -17.73 13.30
C GLU A 234 -3.38 -18.18 13.03
N LEU A 235 -3.82 -18.11 11.77
CA LEU A 235 -5.12 -18.62 11.34
C LEU A 235 -5.00 -20.06 10.87
N SER A 236 -5.95 -20.91 11.26
CA SER A 236 -6.03 -22.28 10.76
C SER A 236 -6.52 -22.33 9.30
N ASP A 237 -6.24 -23.45 8.61
CA ASP A 237 -6.73 -23.68 7.24
C ASP A 237 -8.27 -23.57 7.12
N GLU A 238 -9.01 -23.95 8.18
CA GLU A 238 -10.47 -23.85 8.24
C GLU A 238 -10.90 -22.38 8.32
N GLU A 239 -10.22 -21.55 9.10
CA GLU A 239 -10.50 -20.12 9.23
C GLU A 239 -10.14 -19.38 7.94
N LEU A 240 -8.98 -19.68 7.35
CA LEU A 240 -8.61 -19.14 6.04
C LEU A 240 -9.66 -19.50 4.97
N SER A 241 -10.12 -20.76 4.95
CA SER A 241 -11.17 -21.21 4.03
C SER A 241 -12.51 -20.52 4.28
N THR A 242 -12.83 -20.22 5.54
CA THR A 242 -14.05 -19.49 5.92
C THR A 242 -14.00 -18.07 5.38
N ILE A 243 -12.88 -17.37 5.54
CA ILE A 243 -12.69 -16.00 5.00
C ILE A 243 -12.70 -16.02 3.46
N ASP A 244 -12.00 -16.98 2.85
CA ASP A 244 -11.97 -17.14 1.38
C ASP A 244 -13.35 -17.47 0.80
N GLY A 245 -14.25 -18.04 1.60
CA GLY A 245 -15.63 -18.36 1.23
C GLY A 245 -16.62 -17.19 1.34
N ILE A 246 -16.21 -16.00 1.76
CA ILE A 246 -17.07 -14.81 1.81
C ILE A 246 -17.42 -14.42 0.37
N GLU A 247 -18.71 -14.53 0.02
CA GLU A 247 -19.23 -14.21 -1.33
C GLU A 247 -19.57 -12.74 -1.51
N GLU A 248 -19.75 -12.00 -0.41
CA GLU A 248 -20.03 -10.57 -0.47
C GLU A 248 -18.82 -9.82 -1.04
N THR A 249 -19.08 -8.97 -2.05
CA THR A 249 -18.06 -8.14 -2.67
C THR A 249 -18.42 -6.68 -2.49
N ASP A 250 -17.52 -5.90 -1.89
CA ASP A 250 -17.73 -4.49 -1.59
C ASP A 250 -16.45 -3.67 -1.84
N ARG A 251 -16.39 -2.99 -3.00
CA ARG A 251 -15.30 -2.05 -3.33
C ARG A 251 -15.58 -0.69 -2.70
N ARG A 252 -14.65 -0.21 -1.89
CA ARG A 252 -14.77 1.06 -1.15
C ARG A 252 -14.14 2.26 -1.84
N VAL A 253 -13.22 2.02 -2.78
CA VAL A 253 -12.51 3.06 -3.53
C VAL A 253 -12.92 2.98 -4.98
N HIS A 254 -13.71 3.95 -5.43
CA HIS A 254 -14.32 3.96 -6.76
C HIS A 254 -14.33 5.39 -7.34
N PRO A 255 -13.14 5.97 -7.65
CA PRO A 255 -13.10 7.31 -8.24
C PRO A 255 -13.57 7.28 -9.70
N ASP A 256 -14.08 8.41 -10.20
CA ASP A 256 -14.57 8.55 -11.58
C ASP A 256 -13.50 8.28 -12.66
N PHE A 257 -12.23 8.34 -12.28
CA PHE A 257 -11.06 8.07 -13.14
C PHE A 257 -10.47 6.66 -12.93
N GLY A 258 -11.13 5.81 -12.12
CA GLY A 258 -10.71 4.43 -11.93
C GLY A 258 -10.78 3.61 -13.22
N PRO A 259 -10.14 2.42 -13.27
CA PRO A 259 -10.20 1.53 -14.44
C PRO A 259 -11.63 1.22 -14.87
N ASP A 260 -11.88 1.21 -16.19
CA ASP A 260 -13.21 0.93 -16.75
C ASP A 260 -13.78 -0.41 -16.29
N ALA A 261 -12.92 -1.42 -16.08
CA ALA A 261 -13.29 -2.75 -15.57
C ALA A 261 -13.98 -2.72 -14.18
N TRP A 262 -13.86 -1.63 -13.44
CA TRP A 262 -14.52 -1.47 -12.13
C TRP A 262 -15.95 -0.96 -12.23
N SER A 263 -16.38 -0.59 -13.41
CA SER A 263 -17.72 0.01 -13.68
C SER A 263 -18.80 -1.03 -13.98
N GLU A 264 -18.46 -2.35 -14.03
CA GLU A 264 -19.36 -3.44 -14.37
C GLU A 264 -19.99 -4.17 -13.18
#